data_4765df3081943747af32762c6869dd94
#
_entry.id   4765df3081943747af32762c6869dd94
#
_cell.length_a   1.000
_cell.length_b   1.000
_cell.length_c   1.000
_cell.angle_alpha   90.00
_cell.angle_beta   90.00
_cell.angle_gamma   90.00
#
_symmetry.space_group_name_H-M   'P 1'
#
loop_
_entity.id
_entity.type
_entity.pdbx_description
1 polymer ?
#
loop_
_entity_poly.entity_id
_entity_poly.type
_entity_poly.pdbx_seq_one_letter_code
_entity_poly.pdbx_strand_id
1 'polypeptide(L)'
;MLTETVAGGESIGVEATVRTGPAATTNGQKLRAMAGQTGGNPWFISGFILFLFLLGWQLFTLRTPFDPKGMTEEQLQLMEFNGDIVRAEGGTYQWNPEKEKVKGVPGPLAVLEKARVELSEAFVKKGTNDHGIGYLVLYTVARFGAGFLAASVVAIILGVLLGLNKVLFKAVNPYIQILKPISPLAWMPLLLYTVKDPKWTAVLVVFMAALWPTLATTAFGVNGLRKDYLHVAAILQLSWFKRLFKVILPGAAPTIVNGLRISFGSALVAVVPAEMLLGELGVGYLSWIEWNNLDISGVIFAILVVGCVGVILDSGFNKLAGLVTYQE
;
A
#
# COMPACT_ATOMS: atom_id res chain seq x y z
N MET A 1 -34.77 24.05 67.48
CA MET A 1 -34.31 23.89 68.87
C MET A 1 -32.81 23.73 68.85
N LEU A 2 -32.12 24.70 69.41
CA LEU A 2 -30.72 24.81 69.91
C LEU A 2 -29.62 24.70 68.81
N THR A 3 -29.11 25.82 68.37
CA THR A 3 -28.04 26.69 68.94
C THR A 3 -26.89 25.93 69.59
N GLU A 4 -25.67 26.03 68.98
CA GLU A 4 -24.58 26.68 69.69
C GLU A 4 -23.36 26.90 68.78
N THR A 5 -22.94 28.14 68.86
CA THR A 5 -21.73 28.77 68.41
C THR A 5 -20.57 28.36 69.32
N VAL A 6 -19.37 28.11 68.82
CA VAL A 6 -18.13 28.53 69.49
C VAL A 6 -17.03 28.80 68.46
N ALA A 7 -16.47 29.96 68.58
CA ALA A 7 -15.29 30.50 67.88
C ALA A 7 -14.01 29.94 68.49
N GLY A 8 -12.90 30.09 67.76
CA GLY A 8 -11.56 29.96 68.32
C GLY A 8 -10.55 29.50 67.33
N GLY A 9 -9.77 30.43 66.81
CA GLY A 9 -8.69 30.26 65.87
C GLY A 9 -7.51 29.47 66.35
N GLU A 10 -6.74 29.04 65.42
CA GLU A 10 -5.27 29.15 65.41
C GLU A 10 -4.76 28.56 64.09
N SER A 11 -4.16 29.40 63.32
CA SER A 11 -3.43 29.06 62.11
C SER A 11 -2.10 28.42 62.50
N ILE A 12 -1.96 27.10 62.37
CA ILE A 12 -0.66 26.44 62.40
C ILE A 12 -0.25 26.20 60.98
N GLY A 13 0.65 27.04 60.45
CA GLY A 13 1.35 26.83 59.21
C GLY A 13 2.27 25.62 59.33
N VAL A 14 1.92 24.55 58.64
CA VAL A 14 2.83 23.44 58.42
C VAL A 14 3.41 23.61 57.02
N GLU A 15 4.58 24.26 56.95
CA GLU A 15 5.45 24.19 55.77
C GLU A 15 5.91 22.74 55.60
N ALA A 16 5.22 22.00 54.74
CA ALA A 16 5.70 20.71 54.27
C ALA A 16 6.83 20.96 53.26
N THR A 17 8.08 20.97 53.74
CA THR A 17 9.28 20.87 52.92
C THR A 17 9.25 19.51 52.20
N VAL A 18 8.76 19.49 50.97
CA VAL A 18 8.92 18.36 50.05
C VAL A 18 10.39 18.28 49.69
N ARG A 19 11.13 17.40 50.38
CA ARG A 19 12.44 16.93 49.94
C ARG A 19 12.25 16.18 48.65
N THR A 20 12.52 16.83 47.53
CA THR A 20 12.71 16.14 46.23
C THR A 20 13.99 15.33 46.30
N GLY A 21 13.88 14.04 46.68
CA GLY A 21 14.93 13.07 46.50
C GLY A 21 15.23 12.94 44.98
N PRO A 22 16.46 12.54 44.62
CA PRO A 22 16.81 12.38 43.21
C PRO A 22 15.85 11.38 42.56
N ALA A 23 15.13 11.84 41.53
CA ALA A 23 14.20 11.01 40.78
C ALA A 23 14.94 9.76 40.27
N ALA A 24 14.54 8.59 40.75
CA ALA A 24 15.02 7.33 40.22
C ALA A 24 14.75 7.28 38.72
N THR A 25 15.81 7.46 37.93
CA THR A 25 15.71 7.33 36.48
C THR A 25 15.24 5.93 36.17
N THR A 26 13.99 5.82 35.79
CA THR A 26 13.35 4.57 35.42
C THR A 26 14.15 3.93 34.29
N ASN A 27 14.38 2.62 34.34
CA ASN A 27 15.14 1.89 33.31
C ASN A 27 14.67 2.19 31.88
N GLY A 28 13.42 2.60 31.69
CA GLY A 28 12.88 3.06 30.42
C GLY A 28 13.47 4.39 29.91
N GLN A 29 13.91 5.29 30.80
CA GLN A 29 14.59 6.54 30.38
C GLN A 29 16.05 6.27 30.01
N LYS A 30 16.72 5.33 30.69
CA LYS A 30 18.07 4.89 30.32
C LYS A 30 18.07 4.14 28.98
N LEU A 31 17.07 3.29 28.71
CA LEU A 31 16.90 2.62 27.42
C LEU A 31 16.61 3.62 26.28
N ARG A 32 15.81 4.66 26.53
CA ARG A 32 15.55 5.74 25.55
C ARG A 32 16.80 6.60 25.32
N ALA A 33 17.57 6.89 26.36
CA ALA A 33 18.83 7.62 26.23
C ALA A 33 19.91 6.81 25.51
N MET A 34 19.97 5.50 25.72
CA MET A 34 20.86 4.60 24.97
C MET A 34 20.42 4.44 23.50
N ALA A 35 19.12 4.36 23.23
CA ALA A 35 18.60 4.32 21.87
C ALA A 35 18.81 5.64 21.11
N GLY A 36 18.89 6.78 21.81
CA GLY A 36 19.21 8.08 21.22
C GLY A 36 20.71 8.34 21.02
N GLN A 37 21.59 7.55 21.63
CA GLN A 37 23.06 7.69 21.50
C GLN A 37 23.68 6.76 20.45
N THR A 38 22.96 5.77 19.96
CA THR A 38 23.40 5.05 18.75
C THR A 38 23.07 5.95 17.54
N GLY A 39 23.91 6.92 17.29
CA GLY A 39 23.86 7.85 16.14
C GLY A 39 24.08 7.14 14.79
N GLY A 40 23.45 6.01 14.57
CA GLY A 40 23.36 5.34 13.28
C GLY A 40 22.35 6.09 12.43
N ASN A 41 22.80 6.66 11.33
CA ASN A 41 21.93 7.23 10.30
C ASN A 41 20.84 6.18 9.97
N PRO A 42 19.53 6.50 10.11
CA PRO A 42 18.44 5.55 9.84
C PRO A 42 18.54 4.88 8.47
N TRP A 43 19.05 5.60 7.49
CA TRP A 43 19.30 5.08 6.14
C TRP A 43 20.38 3.98 6.09
N PHE A 44 21.41 4.09 6.95
CA PHE A 44 22.46 3.07 7.06
C PHE A 44 21.91 1.78 7.67
N ILE A 45 21.10 1.91 8.73
CA ILE A 45 20.46 0.75 9.38
C ILE A 45 19.49 0.07 8.40
N SER A 46 18.68 0.85 7.69
CA SER A 46 17.75 0.34 6.66
C SER A 46 18.48 -0.39 5.53
N GLY A 47 19.58 0.19 5.05
CA GLY A 47 20.43 -0.43 4.02
C GLY A 47 21.08 -1.72 4.50
N PHE A 48 21.54 -1.75 5.75
CA PHE A 48 22.13 -2.96 6.36
C PHE A 48 21.11 -4.08 6.53
N ILE A 49 19.88 -3.77 6.96
CA ILE A 49 18.78 -4.75 7.06
C ILE A 49 18.46 -5.31 5.67
N LEU A 50 18.35 -4.45 4.67
CA LEU A 50 18.10 -4.89 3.29
C LEU A 50 19.22 -5.78 2.76
N PHE A 51 20.48 -5.41 3.03
CA PHE A 51 21.64 -6.21 2.65
C PHE A 51 21.62 -7.59 3.30
N LEU A 52 21.34 -7.67 4.60
CA LEU A 52 21.22 -8.95 5.31
C LEU A 52 20.09 -9.81 4.76
N PHE A 53 18.94 -9.18 4.42
CA PHE A 53 17.82 -9.88 3.80
C PHE A 53 18.19 -10.45 2.43
N LEU A 54 18.82 -9.65 1.57
CA LEU A 54 19.24 -10.08 0.24
C LEU A 54 20.33 -11.15 0.31
N LEU A 55 21.27 -11.02 1.26
CA LEU A 55 22.31 -12.02 1.51
C LEU A 55 21.70 -13.35 1.98
N GLY A 56 20.79 -13.30 2.96
CA GLY A 56 20.07 -14.47 3.44
C GLY A 56 19.26 -15.15 2.33
N TRP A 57 18.56 -14.36 1.52
CA TRP A 57 17.83 -14.87 0.37
C TRP A 57 18.78 -15.52 -0.66
N GLN A 58 19.91 -14.87 -1.00
CA GLN A 58 20.90 -15.44 -1.91
C GLN A 58 21.48 -16.75 -1.35
N LEU A 59 21.84 -16.79 -0.07
CA LEU A 59 22.39 -17.98 0.58
C LEU A 59 21.36 -19.13 0.60
N PHE A 60 20.10 -18.82 0.87
CA PHE A 60 19.02 -19.81 0.89
C PHE A 60 18.72 -20.40 -0.51
N THR A 61 18.98 -19.62 -1.57
CA THR A 61 18.76 -20.03 -2.96
C THR A 61 20.04 -20.58 -3.63
N LEU A 62 21.19 -20.54 -2.94
CA LEU A 62 22.40 -21.23 -3.42
C LEU A 62 22.16 -22.72 -3.41
N ARG A 63 22.19 -23.33 -4.56
CA ARG A 63 22.12 -24.77 -4.69
C ARG A 63 23.50 -25.38 -4.52
N THR A 64 23.52 -26.52 -3.87
CA THR A 64 24.72 -27.38 -3.87
C THR A 64 24.99 -27.83 -5.30
N PRO A 65 26.25 -27.81 -5.76
CA PRO A 65 26.61 -28.36 -7.05
C PRO A 65 26.16 -29.84 -7.11
N PHE A 66 25.82 -30.30 -8.31
CA PHE A 66 25.40 -31.69 -8.48
C PHE A 66 26.55 -32.61 -8.06
N ASP A 67 26.32 -33.46 -7.08
CA ASP A 67 27.29 -34.48 -6.66
C ASP A 67 26.76 -35.87 -7.07
N PRO A 68 27.37 -36.53 -8.06
CA PRO A 68 26.96 -37.85 -8.53
C PRO A 68 27.35 -38.98 -7.57
N LYS A 69 28.06 -38.69 -6.45
CA LYS A 69 28.50 -39.69 -5.49
C LYS A 69 27.30 -40.42 -4.87
N GLY A 70 27.29 -41.75 -5.08
CA GLY A 70 26.22 -42.60 -4.53
C GLY A 70 25.07 -42.90 -5.50
N MET A 71 25.09 -42.36 -6.72
CA MET A 71 24.12 -42.69 -7.78
C MET A 71 24.65 -43.75 -8.71
N THR A 72 23.79 -44.67 -9.17
CA THR A 72 24.13 -45.66 -10.20
C THR A 72 24.14 -45.02 -11.58
N GLU A 73 24.90 -45.57 -12.53
CA GLU A 73 24.91 -45.07 -13.91
C GLU A 73 23.52 -45.08 -14.56
N GLU A 74 22.67 -46.03 -14.22
CA GLU A 74 21.28 -46.09 -14.68
C GLU A 74 20.45 -44.91 -14.17
N GLN A 75 20.66 -44.50 -12.93
CA GLN A 75 19.99 -43.32 -12.34
C GLN A 75 20.45 -42.01 -13.01
N LEU A 76 21.74 -41.90 -13.30
CA LEU A 76 22.30 -40.76 -14.00
C LEU A 76 21.77 -40.64 -15.43
N GLN A 77 21.72 -41.78 -16.16
CA GLN A 77 21.14 -41.86 -17.51
C GLN A 77 19.64 -41.51 -17.50
N LEU A 78 18.90 -41.97 -16.49
CA LEU A 78 17.47 -41.64 -16.35
C LEU A 78 17.27 -40.14 -16.09
N MET A 79 18.11 -39.52 -15.24
CA MET A 79 18.07 -38.08 -14.98
C MET A 79 18.50 -37.25 -16.21
N GLU A 80 19.49 -37.75 -16.99
CA GLU A 80 19.90 -37.11 -18.23
C GLU A 80 18.80 -37.24 -19.29
N PHE A 81 18.16 -38.42 -19.44
CA PHE A 81 17.03 -38.64 -20.33
C PHE A 81 15.81 -37.78 -19.94
N ASN A 82 15.54 -37.63 -18.66
CA ASN A 82 14.52 -36.74 -18.15
C ASN A 82 14.92 -35.27 -18.31
N GLY A 83 16.15 -34.98 -18.71
CA GLY A 83 16.69 -33.64 -18.86
C GLY A 83 16.88 -32.88 -17.52
N ASP A 84 17.00 -33.58 -16.41
CA ASP A 84 17.24 -32.96 -15.10
C ASP A 84 18.71 -32.57 -14.94
N ILE A 85 19.61 -33.28 -15.59
CA ILE A 85 21.05 -33.04 -15.66
C ILE A 85 21.52 -32.99 -17.09
N VAL A 86 22.60 -32.25 -17.33
CA VAL A 86 23.30 -32.20 -18.62
C VAL A 86 24.79 -32.54 -18.41
N ARG A 87 25.39 -33.12 -19.42
CA ARG A 87 26.81 -33.41 -19.41
C ARG A 87 27.60 -32.20 -19.85
N ALA A 88 28.44 -31.65 -19.00
CA ALA A 88 29.32 -30.51 -19.27
C ALA A 88 30.50 -30.91 -20.14
N GLU A 89 31.15 -29.93 -20.79
CA GLU A 89 32.42 -30.10 -21.46
C GLU A 89 33.49 -30.55 -20.43
N GLY A 90 33.81 -31.85 -20.47
CA GLY A 90 34.69 -32.48 -19.49
C GLY A 90 34.12 -33.74 -18.82
N GLY A 91 32.87 -34.16 -19.21
CA GLY A 91 32.26 -35.42 -18.77
C GLY A 91 31.68 -35.40 -17.37
N THR A 92 31.66 -34.23 -16.71
CA THR A 92 30.98 -34.01 -15.43
C THR A 92 29.51 -33.72 -15.62
N TYR A 93 28.67 -34.26 -14.71
CA TYR A 93 27.25 -33.94 -14.71
C TYR A 93 26.98 -32.65 -13.96
N GLN A 94 26.08 -31.82 -14.49
CA GLN A 94 25.58 -30.62 -13.82
C GLN A 94 24.05 -30.55 -13.98
N TRP A 95 23.41 -29.80 -13.08
CA TRP A 95 21.99 -29.52 -13.22
C TRP A 95 21.69 -28.84 -14.55
N ASN A 96 20.62 -29.23 -15.22
CA ASN A 96 20.21 -28.60 -16.47
C ASN A 96 19.77 -27.15 -16.21
N PRO A 97 20.48 -26.13 -16.74
CA PRO A 97 20.19 -24.73 -16.48
C PRO A 97 18.82 -24.30 -17.00
N GLU A 98 18.27 -25.00 -18.03
CA GLU A 98 16.93 -24.69 -18.53
C GLU A 98 15.83 -25.18 -17.58
N LYS A 99 15.96 -26.40 -17.04
CA LYS A 99 15.04 -26.92 -16.01
C LYS A 99 15.27 -26.30 -14.64
N GLU A 100 16.45 -25.79 -14.37
CA GLU A 100 16.78 -25.10 -13.13
C GLU A 100 15.95 -23.82 -12.96
N LYS A 101 15.64 -23.13 -14.05
CA LYS A 101 14.72 -21.98 -14.06
C LYS A 101 13.30 -22.34 -13.58
N VAL A 102 12.88 -23.59 -13.74
CA VAL A 102 11.52 -24.06 -13.43
C VAL A 102 11.39 -24.65 -12.01
N LYS A 103 12.46 -25.15 -11.41
CA LYS A 103 12.39 -25.99 -10.19
C LYS A 103 12.74 -25.31 -8.87
N GLY A 104 12.91 -24.00 -8.81
CA GLY A 104 13.26 -23.35 -7.54
C GLY A 104 12.94 -21.86 -7.46
N VAL A 105 12.94 -21.33 -6.24
CA VAL A 105 12.85 -19.88 -6.05
C VAL A 105 14.17 -19.26 -6.52
N PRO A 106 14.16 -18.35 -7.50
CA PRO A 106 15.38 -17.71 -8.00
C PRO A 106 16.04 -16.82 -6.95
N GLY A 107 17.36 -16.73 -6.98
CA GLY A 107 18.11 -15.81 -6.13
C GLY A 107 18.00 -14.35 -6.62
N PRO A 108 18.37 -13.38 -5.76
CA PRO A 108 18.35 -11.95 -6.11
C PRO A 108 19.13 -11.63 -7.39
N LEU A 109 20.25 -12.32 -7.64
CA LEU A 109 21.05 -12.09 -8.84
C LEU A 109 20.29 -12.48 -10.13
N ALA A 110 19.56 -13.58 -10.13
CA ALA A 110 18.75 -14.00 -11.28
C ALA A 110 17.62 -12.99 -11.56
N VAL A 111 17.00 -12.47 -10.50
CA VAL A 111 15.98 -11.40 -10.63
C VAL A 111 16.59 -10.11 -11.17
N LEU A 112 17.82 -9.77 -10.75
CA LEU A 112 18.53 -8.58 -11.23
C LEU A 112 18.90 -8.71 -12.71
N GLU A 113 19.33 -9.90 -13.15
CA GLU A 113 19.63 -10.16 -14.56
C GLU A 113 18.36 -10.03 -15.43
N LYS A 114 17.24 -10.63 -15.00
CA LYS A 114 15.93 -10.45 -15.65
C LYS A 114 15.55 -8.97 -15.70
N ALA A 115 15.67 -8.26 -14.59
CA ALA A 115 15.41 -6.82 -14.52
C ALA A 115 16.25 -6.02 -15.50
N ARG A 116 17.54 -6.35 -15.65
CA ARG A 116 18.44 -5.70 -16.61
C ARG A 116 17.97 -5.88 -18.05
N VAL A 117 17.57 -7.08 -18.42
CA VAL A 117 17.04 -7.38 -19.76
C VAL A 117 15.76 -6.61 -20.02
N GLU A 118 14.78 -6.71 -19.13
CA GLU A 118 13.47 -6.05 -19.27
C GLU A 118 13.58 -4.52 -19.30
N LEU A 119 14.47 -3.94 -18.49
CA LEU A 119 14.68 -2.50 -18.45
C LEU A 119 15.46 -1.98 -19.66
N SER A 120 16.35 -2.79 -20.28
CA SER A 120 17.06 -2.38 -21.50
C SER A 120 16.10 -2.19 -22.68
N GLU A 121 14.96 -2.90 -22.67
CA GLU A 121 13.93 -2.84 -23.71
C GLU A 121 12.62 -2.22 -23.19
N ALA A 122 12.69 -1.38 -22.17
CA ALA A 122 11.52 -0.86 -21.45
C ALA A 122 10.46 -0.20 -22.35
N PHE A 123 10.86 0.41 -23.46
CA PHE A 123 9.96 1.10 -24.40
C PHE A 123 9.94 0.47 -25.79
N VAL A 124 10.32 -0.79 -25.91
CA VAL A 124 10.25 -1.55 -27.16
C VAL A 124 8.90 -2.26 -27.26
N LYS A 125 8.28 -2.24 -28.44
CA LYS A 125 7.08 -3.01 -28.75
C LYS A 125 7.48 -4.16 -29.66
N LYS A 126 7.46 -5.39 -29.16
CA LYS A 126 7.82 -6.59 -29.90
C LYS A 126 6.63 -7.23 -30.64
N GLY A 127 5.41 -6.92 -30.17
CA GLY A 127 4.18 -7.47 -30.72
C GLY A 127 2.93 -6.71 -30.24
N THR A 128 1.75 -7.22 -30.60
CA THR A 128 0.48 -6.60 -30.24
C THR A 128 0.24 -6.58 -28.71
N ASN A 129 0.66 -7.65 -28.03
CA ASN A 129 0.51 -7.82 -26.57
C ASN A 129 1.86 -7.91 -25.85
N ASP A 130 2.97 -7.76 -26.57
CA ASP A 130 4.32 -7.81 -26.03
C ASP A 130 4.91 -6.38 -26.03
N HIS A 131 4.63 -5.67 -24.97
CA HIS A 131 5.09 -4.30 -24.75
C HIS A 131 6.11 -4.30 -23.62
N GLY A 132 7.21 -3.54 -23.81
CA GLY A 132 8.22 -3.36 -22.78
C GLY A 132 7.64 -2.77 -21.49
N ILE A 133 8.33 -3.03 -20.38
CA ILE A 133 7.88 -2.71 -19.01
C ILE A 133 7.49 -1.23 -18.83
N GLY A 134 8.12 -0.30 -19.52
CA GLY A 134 7.80 1.13 -19.45
C GLY A 134 6.37 1.43 -19.93
N TYR A 135 5.93 0.81 -21.03
CA TYR A 135 4.55 0.93 -21.50
C TYR A 135 3.57 0.26 -20.54
N LEU A 136 3.92 -0.91 -20.00
CA LEU A 136 3.04 -1.63 -19.05
C LEU A 136 2.83 -0.82 -17.78
N VAL A 137 3.88 -0.21 -17.24
CA VAL A 137 3.79 0.71 -16.10
C VAL A 137 2.88 1.90 -16.44
N LEU A 138 3.03 2.49 -17.63
CA LEU A 138 2.21 3.62 -18.04
C LEU A 138 0.71 3.24 -18.12
N TYR A 139 0.38 2.07 -18.66
CA TYR A 139 -0.99 1.58 -18.72
C TYR A 139 -1.57 1.35 -17.33
N THR A 140 -0.82 0.72 -16.43
CA THR A 140 -1.23 0.53 -15.03
C THR A 140 -1.46 1.86 -14.32
N VAL A 141 -0.54 2.82 -14.45
CA VAL A 141 -0.66 4.16 -13.83
C VAL A 141 -1.83 4.95 -14.40
N ALA A 142 -2.05 4.90 -15.71
CA ALA A 142 -3.17 5.59 -16.35
C ALA A 142 -4.52 5.01 -15.89
N ARG A 143 -4.64 3.68 -15.82
CA ARG A 143 -5.84 2.98 -15.35
C ARG A 143 -6.11 3.26 -13.88
N PHE A 144 -5.08 3.15 -13.05
CA PHE A 144 -5.12 3.52 -11.63
C PHE A 144 -5.57 4.97 -11.46
N GLY A 145 -4.93 5.91 -12.16
CA GLY A 145 -5.24 7.33 -12.08
C GLY A 145 -6.68 7.63 -12.48
N ALA A 146 -7.16 7.06 -13.60
CA ALA A 146 -8.52 7.25 -14.06
C ALA A 146 -9.55 6.75 -13.04
N GLY A 147 -9.40 5.51 -12.53
CA GLY A 147 -10.30 4.93 -11.53
C GLY A 147 -10.27 5.68 -10.20
N PHE A 148 -9.09 5.99 -9.69
CA PHE A 148 -8.90 6.70 -8.42
C PHE A 148 -9.45 8.13 -8.47
N LEU A 149 -9.16 8.90 -9.52
CA LEU A 149 -9.64 10.28 -9.64
C LEU A 149 -11.17 10.32 -9.79
N ALA A 150 -11.74 9.47 -10.63
CA ALA A 150 -13.19 9.38 -10.78
C ALA A 150 -13.86 9.00 -9.45
N ALA A 151 -13.34 8.00 -8.74
CA ALA A 151 -13.86 7.60 -7.44
C ALA A 151 -13.73 8.72 -6.40
N SER A 152 -12.60 9.42 -6.36
CA SER A 152 -12.35 10.53 -5.43
C SER A 152 -13.36 11.64 -5.60
N VAL A 153 -13.63 12.06 -6.85
CA VAL A 153 -14.60 13.11 -7.14
C VAL A 153 -16.00 12.69 -6.71
N VAL A 154 -16.45 11.49 -7.11
CA VAL A 154 -17.78 10.98 -6.75
C VAL A 154 -17.91 10.80 -5.23
N ALA A 155 -16.90 10.21 -4.59
CA ALA A 155 -16.90 9.96 -3.15
C ALA A 155 -16.93 11.25 -2.32
N ILE A 156 -16.19 12.29 -2.73
CA ILE A 156 -16.19 13.58 -2.03
C ILE A 156 -17.56 14.26 -2.20
N ILE A 157 -18.12 14.30 -3.41
CA ILE A 157 -19.43 14.91 -3.65
C ILE A 157 -20.50 14.19 -2.81
N LEU A 158 -20.60 12.86 -2.93
CA LEU A 158 -21.59 12.08 -2.18
C LEU A 158 -21.32 12.14 -0.67
N GLY A 159 -20.07 12.08 -0.24
CA GLY A 159 -19.67 12.15 1.16
C GLY A 159 -20.05 13.49 1.80
N VAL A 160 -19.88 14.60 1.10
CA VAL A 160 -20.29 15.92 1.57
C VAL A 160 -21.83 15.98 1.66
N LEU A 161 -22.55 15.54 0.65
CA LEU A 161 -24.02 15.52 0.67
C LEU A 161 -24.58 14.69 1.84
N LEU A 162 -24.01 13.51 2.06
CA LEU A 162 -24.38 12.65 3.19
C LEU A 162 -24.00 13.29 4.54
N GLY A 163 -22.81 13.86 4.66
CA GLY A 163 -22.31 14.44 5.91
C GLY A 163 -23.07 15.69 6.35
N LEU A 164 -23.63 16.47 5.43
CA LEU A 164 -24.44 17.66 5.72
C LEU A 164 -25.77 17.33 6.38
N ASN A 165 -26.35 16.17 6.13
CA ASN A 165 -27.64 15.75 6.66
C ASN A 165 -27.45 14.57 7.62
N LYS A 166 -27.60 14.82 8.93
CA LYS A 166 -27.44 13.78 9.97
C LYS A 166 -28.42 12.61 9.83
N VAL A 167 -29.63 12.85 9.37
CA VAL A 167 -30.63 11.78 9.18
C VAL A 167 -30.20 10.90 8.01
N LEU A 168 -29.83 11.52 6.88
CA LEU A 168 -29.37 10.82 5.70
C LEU A 168 -28.08 10.04 5.98
N PHE A 169 -27.14 10.65 6.71
CA PHE A 169 -25.90 9.97 7.12
C PHE A 169 -26.21 8.72 7.96
N LYS A 170 -27.07 8.84 8.98
CA LYS A 170 -27.43 7.68 9.82
C LYS A 170 -28.15 6.58 9.03
N ALA A 171 -29.00 6.96 8.07
CA ALA A 171 -29.73 6.00 7.25
C ALA A 171 -28.82 5.26 6.24
N VAL A 172 -27.85 5.94 5.65
CA VAL A 172 -26.97 5.37 4.59
C VAL A 172 -25.73 4.69 5.16
N ASN A 173 -25.25 5.14 6.33
CA ASN A 173 -24.01 4.61 6.94
C ASN A 173 -24.00 3.08 7.11
N PRO A 174 -25.08 2.36 7.53
CA PRO A 174 -25.07 0.90 7.60
C PRO A 174 -24.74 0.24 6.26
N TYR A 175 -25.29 0.76 5.16
CA TYR A 175 -25.02 0.23 3.81
C TYR A 175 -23.57 0.44 3.40
N ILE A 176 -22.98 1.60 3.70
CA ILE A 176 -21.55 1.87 3.47
C ILE A 176 -20.69 0.88 4.26
N GLN A 177 -21.03 0.60 5.52
CA GLN A 177 -20.30 -0.34 6.36
C GLN A 177 -20.39 -1.79 5.87
N ILE A 178 -21.48 -2.17 5.21
CA ILE A 178 -21.64 -3.50 4.58
C ILE A 178 -20.84 -3.57 3.26
N LEU A 179 -20.88 -2.51 2.44
CA LEU A 179 -20.26 -2.51 1.12
C LEU A 179 -18.73 -2.33 1.17
N LYS A 180 -18.24 -1.59 2.16
CA LYS A 180 -16.81 -1.29 2.33
C LYS A 180 -15.90 -2.53 2.44
N PRO A 181 -16.22 -3.60 3.22
CA PRO A 181 -15.38 -4.78 3.33
C PRO A 181 -15.46 -5.73 2.13
N ILE A 182 -16.39 -5.52 1.19
CA ILE A 182 -16.51 -6.37 0.00
C ILE A 182 -15.31 -6.11 -0.89
N SER A 183 -14.57 -7.17 -1.21
CA SER A 183 -13.43 -7.07 -2.12
C SER A 183 -13.84 -6.45 -3.47
N PRO A 184 -13.14 -5.44 -3.97
CA PRO A 184 -13.40 -4.87 -5.29
C PRO A 184 -13.36 -5.90 -6.42
N LEU A 185 -12.52 -6.93 -6.27
CA LEU A 185 -12.41 -8.02 -7.25
C LEU A 185 -13.66 -8.91 -7.28
N ALA A 186 -14.41 -9.00 -6.19
CA ALA A 186 -15.66 -9.74 -6.18
C ALA A 186 -16.74 -9.12 -7.08
N TRP A 187 -16.64 -7.81 -7.32
CA TRP A 187 -17.52 -7.09 -8.26
C TRP A 187 -17.14 -7.29 -9.73
N MET A 188 -15.92 -7.76 -10.00
CA MET A 188 -15.38 -7.80 -11.36
C MET A 188 -16.23 -8.61 -12.35
N PRO A 189 -16.74 -9.83 -12.06
CA PRO A 189 -17.57 -10.57 -12.99
C PRO A 189 -18.88 -9.82 -13.34
N LEU A 190 -19.50 -9.17 -12.34
CA LEU A 190 -20.70 -8.37 -12.53
C LEU A 190 -20.42 -7.13 -13.38
N LEU A 191 -19.33 -6.45 -13.12
CA LEU A 191 -18.89 -5.28 -13.88
C LEU A 191 -18.57 -5.66 -15.33
N LEU A 192 -17.87 -6.77 -15.54
CA LEU A 192 -17.53 -7.24 -16.88
C LEU A 192 -18.80 -7.65 -17.67
N TYR A 193 -19.74 -8.34 -17.02
CA TYR A 193 -21.02 -8.69 -17.63
C TYR A 193 -21.83 -7.47 -18.06
N THR A 194 -21.79 -6.41 -17.25
CA THR A 194 -22.57 -5.18 -17.49
C THR A 194 -21.91 -4.28 -18.54
N VAL A 195 -20.60 -4.06 -18.43
CA VAL A 195 -19.84 -3.12 -19.29
C VAL A 195 -19.42 -3.77 -20.59
N LYS A 196 -19.13 -5.08 -20.59
CA LYS A 196 -18.68 -5.90 -21.74
C LYS A 196 -17.37 -5.42 -22.37
N ASP A 197 -16.60 -4.63 -21.65
CA ASP A 197 -15.28 -4.13 -22.06
C ASP A 197 -14.28 -4.32 -20.90
N PRO A 198 -13.24 -5.16 -21.07
CA PRO A 198 -12.26 -5.42 -20.03
C PRO A 198 -11.51 -4.15 -19.56
N LYS A 199 -11.21 -3.22 -20.47
CA LYS A 199 -10.47 -1.98 -20.15
C LYS A 199 -11.22 -1.12 -19.16
N TRP A 200 -12.50 -0.85 -19.46
CA TRP A 200 -13.38 -0.07 -18.58
C TRP A 200 -13.73 -0.84 -17.30
N THR A 201 -13.86 -2.15 -17.38
CA THR A 201 -14.06 -3.00 -16.20
C THR A 201 -12.91 -2.87 -15.22
N ALA A 202 -11.65 -2.91 -15.69
CA ALA A 202 -10.48 -2.72 -14.83
C ALA A 202 -10.47 -1.33 -14.15
N VAL A 203 -10.82 -0.27 -14.87
CA VAL A 203 -10.98 1.08 -14.29
C VAL A 203 -12.07 1.11 -13.23
N LEU A 204 -13.21 0.44 -13.47
CA LEU A 204 -14.31 0.39 -12.51
C LEU A 204 -13.98 -0.44 -11.25
N VAL A 205 -13.18 -1.48 -11.36
CA VAL A 205 -12.67 -2.22 -10.18
C VAL A 205 -11.83 -1.30 -9.30
N VAL A 206 -10.93 -0.52 -9.89
CA VAL A 206 -10.13 0.50 -9.17
C VAL A 206 -11.03 1.57 -8.57
N PHE A 207 -12.03 2.04 -9.32
CA PHE A 207 -13.04 2.98 -8.83
C PHE A 207 -13.76 2.44 -7.60
N MET A 208 -14.25 1.20 -7.63
CA MET A 208 -14.94 0.58 -6.49
C MET A 208 -14.02 0.42 -5.26
N ALA A 209 -12.73 0.13 -5.49
CA ALA A 209 -11.73 0.04 -4.42
C ALA A 209 -11.52 1.38 -3.70
N ALA A 210 -11.52 2.48 -4.45
CA ALA A 210 -11.25 3.81 -3.92
C ALA A 210 -12.51 4.51 -3.38
N LEU A 211 -13.70 4.16 -3.86
CA LEU A 211 -14.95 4.86 -3.57
C LEU A 211 -15.30 4.82 -2.07
N TRP A 212 -15.38 3.62 -1.50
CA TRP A 212 -15.94 3.41 -0.17
C TRP A 212 -15.13 4.07 0.96
N PRO A 213 -13.79 3.95 1.02
CA PRO A 213 -13.01 4.59 2.07
C PRO A 213 -13.11 6.11 2.02
N THR A 214 -13.00 6.72 0.84
CA THR A 214 -13.10 8.18 0.67
C THR A 214 -14.52 8.67 1.00
N LEU A 215 -15.56 7.96 0.56
CA LEU A 215 -16.95 8.30 0.85
C LEU A 215 -17.23 8.30 2.36
N ALA A 216 -16.84 7.22 3.04
CA ALA A 216 -17.05 7.07 4.48
C ALA A 216 -16.34 8.14 5.29
N THR A 217 -15.05 8.39 5.00
CA THR A 217 -14.25 9.39 5.73
C THR A 217 -14.69 10.81 5.43
N THR A 218 -15.08 11.12 4.20
CA THR A 218 -15.62 12.44 3.83
C THR A 218 -16.94 12.70 4.55
N ALA A 219 -17.87 11.75 4.51
CA ALA A 219 -19.16 11.87 5.19
C ALA A 219 -19.00 12.02 6.70
N PHE A 220 -18.08 11.23 7.31
CA PHE A 220 -17.73 11.34 8.72
C PHE A 220 -17.11 12.70 9.06
N GLY A 221 -16.14 13.19 8.28
CA GLY A 221 -15.46 14.46 8.49
C GLY A 221 -16.42 15.63 8.42
N VAL A 222 -17.31 15.66 7.43
CA VAL A 222 -18.31 16.72 7.28
C VAL A 222 -19.36 16.69 8.40
N ASN A 223 -19.82 15.49 8.79
CA ASN A 223 -20.80 15.34 9.88
C ASN A 223 -20.20 15.66 11.26
N GLY A 224 -18.89 15.47 11.43
CA GLY A 224 -18.12 15.75 12.65
C GLY A 224 -17.66 17.21 12.82
N LEU A 225 -17.94 18.09 11.87
CA LEU A 225 -17.57 19.52 11.97
C LEU A 225 -18.14 20.17 13.23
N ARG A 226 -17.32 20.97 13.90
CA ARG A 226 -17.73 21.75 15.08
C ARG A 226 -18.87 22.70 14.69
N LYS A 227 -19.89 22.71 15.51
CA LYS A 227 -21.07 23.58 15.29
C LYS A 227 -20.70 25.05 15.23
N ASP A 228 -19.66 25.46 15.95
CA ASP A 228 -19.16 26.84 16.01
C ASP A 228 -18.86 27.40 14.61
N TYR A 229 -18.18 26.62 13.76
CA TYR A 229 -17.90 27.03 12.38
C TYR A 229 -19.18 27.26 11.55
N LEU A 230 -20.17 26.43 11.79
CA LEU A 230 -21.46 26.52 11.08
C LEU A 230 -22.28 27.71 11.60
N HIS A 231 -22.20 28.03 12.90
CA HIS A 231 -22.83 29.19 13.52
C HIS A 231 -22.20 30.49 13.02
N VAL A 232 -20.87 30.57 12.98
CA VAL A 232 -20.14 31.75 12.43
C VAL A 232 -20.52 31.96 10.95
N ALA A 233 -20.59 30.90 10.17
CA ALA A 233 -21.01 31.00 8.77
C ALA A 233 -22.48 31.48 8.60
N ALA A 234 -23.33 31.14 9.56
CA ALA A 234 -24.72 31.61 9.59
C ALA A 234 -24.82 33.10 9.98
N ILE A 235 -24.07 33.55 10.99
CA ILE A 235 -23.99 34.95 11.42
C ILE A 235 -23.49 35.83 10.26
N LEU A 236 -22.49 35.36 9.51
CA LEU A 236 -21.95 36.05 8.34
C LEU A 236 -22.86 35.96 7.09
N GLN A 237 -24.03 35.35 7.23
CA GLN A 237 -25.02 35.16 6.14
C GLN A 237 -24.38 34.63 4.83
N LEU A 238 -23.42 33.68 4.95
CA LEU A 238 -22.75 33.13 3.79
C LEU A 238 -23.74 32.34 2.93
N SER A 239 -23.72 32.61 1.60
CA SER A 239 -24.47 31.79 0.64
C SER A 239 -24.01 30.32 0.70
N TRP A 240 -24.86 29.38 0.28
CA TRP A 240 -24.59 27.94 0.37
C TRP A 240 -23.26 27.54 -0.25
N PHE A 241 -22.91 28.05 -1.43
CA PHE A 241 -21.62 27.80 -2.08
C PHE A 241 -20.42 28.36 -1.28
N LYS A 242 -20.55 29.60 -0.77
CA LYS A 242 -19.49 30.20 0.07
C LYS A 242 -19.30 29.40 1.34
N ARG A 243 -20.37 28.93 1.97
CA ARG A 243 -20.31 28.08 3.17
C ARG A 243 -19.64 26.74 2.87
N LEU A 244 -19.99 26.09 1.72
CA LEU A 244 -19.39 24.83 1.30
C LEU A 244 -17.87 24.97 1.08
N PHE A 245 -17.46 25.91 0.23
CA PHE A 245 -16.05 26.02 -0.19
C PHE A 245 -15.13 26.73 0.83
N LYS A 246 -15.67 27.62 1.66
CA LYS A 246 -14.87 28.41 2.61
C LYS A 246 -14.89 27.88 4.05
N VAL A 247 -15.86 27.03 4.40
CA VAL A 247 -16.02 26.55 5.78
C VAL A 247 -16.06 25.04 5.83
N ILE A 248 -16.94 24.39 5.08
CA ILE A 248 -17.19 22.94 5.20
C ILE A 248 -16.02 22.14 4.61
N LEU A 249 -15.65 22.40 3.37
CA LEU A 249 -14.55 21.67 2.71
C LEU A 249 -13.21 21.91 3.41
N PRO A 250 -12.79 23.15 3.74
CA PRO A 250 -11.55 23.35 4.48
C PRO A 250 -11.57 22.73 5.89
N GLY A 251 -12.70 22.82 6.59
CA GLY A 251 -12.84 22.22 7.91
C GLY A 251 -12.82 20.69 7.91
N ALA A 252 -13.31 20.06 6.84
CA ALA A 252 -13.27 18.60 6.66
C ALA A 252 -11.99 18.12 5.90
N ALA A 253 -11.18 19.02 5.37
CA ALA A 253 -10.05 18.70 4.52
C ALA A 253 -9.08 17.67 5.14
N PRO A 254 -8.67 17.73 6.42
CA PRO A 254 -7.79 16.72 7.01
C PRO A 254 -8.38 15.30 6.94
N THR A 255 -9.68 15.17 7.19
CA THR A 255 -10.39 13.89 7.16
C THR A 255 -10.58 13.38 5.73
N ILE A 256 -10.86 14.28 4.78
CA ILE A 256 -10.96 13.95 3.35
C ILE A 256 -9.61 13.47 2.82
N VAL A 257 -8.53 14.18 3.12
CA VAL A 257 -7.17 13.80 2.69
C VAL A 257 -6.76 12.45 3.29
N ASN A 258 -7.09 12.20 4.56
CA ASN A 258 -6.85 10.88 5.17
C ASN A 258 -7.66 9.78 4.45
N GLY A 259 -8.90 10.04 4.08
CA GLY A 259 -9.72 9.13 3.29
C GLY A 259 -9.13 8.84 1.91
N LEU A 260 -8.67 9.86 1.21
CA LEU A 260 -7.99 9.74 -0.07
C LEU A 260 -6.72 8.90 0.05
N ARG A 261 -5.94 9.04 1.12
CA ARG A 261 -4.74 8.22 1.37
C ARG A 261 -5.09 6.74 1.54
N ILE A 262 -6.11 6.42 2.33
CA ILE A 262 -6.56 5.03 2.50
C ILE A 262 -7.06 4.46 1.16
N SER A 263 -7.84 5.24 0.41
CA SER A 263 -8.36 4.84 -0.90
C SER A 263 -7.27 4.65 -1.93
N PHE A 264 -6.22 5.46 -1.89
CA PHE A 264 -5.06 5.35 -2.76
C PHE A 264 -4.39 3.98 -2.62
N GLY A 265 -4.10 3.57 -1.37
CA GLY A 265 -3.56 2.24 -1.10
C GLY A 265 -4.50 1.11 -1.55
N SER A 266 -5.81 1.23 -1.27
CA SER A 266 -6.80 0.23 -1.69
C SER A 266 -6.89 0.10 -3.21
N ALA A 267 -6.81 1.20 -3.93
CA ALA A 267 -6.83 1.24 -5.40
C ALA A 267 -5.58 0.60 -6.02
N LEU A 268 -4.38 0.84 -5.44
CA LEU A 268 -3.13 0.21 -5.87
C LEU A 268 -3.16 -1.31 -5.69
N VAL A 269 -3.71 -1.78 -4.57
CA VAL A 269 -3.87 -3.23 -4.33
C VAL A 269 -4.85 -3.86 -5.31
N ALA A 270 -5.84 -3.12 -5.80
CA ALA A 270 -6.87 -3.65 -6.69
C ALA A 270 -6.48 -3.65 -8.18
N VAL A 271 -5.64 -2.72 -8.65
CA VAL A 271 -5.35 -2.55 -10.09
C VAL A 271 -4.60 -3.76 -10.66
N VAL A 272 -3.61 -4.28 -9.95
CA VAL A 272 -2.76 -5.38 -10.44
C VAL A 272 -3.54 -6.68 -10.65
N PRO A 273 -4.31 -7.19 -9.65
CA PRO A 273 -5.13 -8.37 -9.87
C PRO A 273 -6.25 -8.14 -10.91
N ALA A 274 -6.77 -6.92 -11.06
CA ALA A 274 -7.75 -6.62 -12.10
C ALA A 274 -7.13 -6.78 -13.50
N GLU A 275 -5.90 -6.32 -13.71
CA GLU A 275 -5.16 -6.50 -14.97
C GLU A 275 -4.87 -7.99 -15.25
N MET A 276 -4.44 -8.74 -14.22
CA MET A 276 -4.19 -10.18 -14.34
C MET A 276 -5.43 -10.95 -14.80
N LEU A 277 -6.55 -10.72 -14.12
CA LEU A 277 -7.77 -11.49 -14.34
C LEU A 277 -8.51 -11.10 -15.62
N LEU A 278 -8.41 -9.85 -16.06
CA LEU A 278 -9.04 -9.35 -17.27
C LEU A 278 -8.14 -9.51 -18.52
N GLY A 279 -6.88 -9.88 -18.35
CA GLY A 279 -5.93 -9.99 -19.45
C GLY A 279 -5.58 -8.64 -20.09
N GLU A 280 -5.67 -7.55 -19.32
CA GLU A 280 -5.41 -6.19 -19.81
C GLU A 280 -3.94 -5.80 -19.64
N LEU A 281 -3.36 -5.23 -20.70
CA LEU A 281 -1.96 -4.80 -20.70
C LEU A 281 -1.64 -3.91 -19.49
N GLY A 282 -0.63 -4.32 -18.74
CA GLY A 282 -0.19 -3.66 -17.51
C GLY A 282 0.84 -4.52 -16.79
N VAL A 283 1.33 -4.05 -15.65
CA VAL A 283 2.31 -4.80 -14.84
C VAL A 283 1.69 -6.08 -14.26
N GLY A 284 0.38 -6.06 -13.95
CA GLY A 284 -0.35 -7.25 -13.52
C GLY A 284 -0.41 -8.32 -14.63
N TYR A 285 -0.63 -7.92 -15.85
CA TYR A 285 -0.62 -8.81 -17.00
C TYR A 285 0.77 -9.45 -17.23
N LEU A 286 1.85 -8.66 -17.11
CA LEU A 286 3.20 -9.21 -17.15
C LEU A 286 3.40 -10.29 -16.09
N SER A 287 3.03 -10.02 -14.84
CA SER A 287 3.13 -11.00 -13.76
C SER A 287 2.39 -12.30 -14.07
N TRP A 288 1.22 -12.22 -14.72
CA TRP A 288 0.44 -13.38 -15.13
C TRP A 288 1.10 -14.17 -16.26
N ILE A 289 1.66 -13.50 -17.27
CA ILE A 289 2.37 -14.16 -18.37
C ILE A 289 3.62 -14.86 -17.87
N GLU A 290 4.44 -14.20 -17.05
CA GLU A 290 5.66 -14.78 -16.49
C GLU A 290 5.34 -15.98 -15.59
N TRP A 291 4.23 -15.94 -14.84
CA TRP A 291 3.73 -17.09 -14.09
C TRP A 291 3.36 -18.26 -15.01
N ASN A 292 2.64 -18.02 -16.12
CA ASN A 292 2.28 -19.06 -17.07
C ASN A 292 3.50 -19.64 -17.82
N ASN A 293 4.53 -18.81 -18.01
CA ASN A 293 5.81 -19.24 -18.59
C ASN A 293 6.70 -19.97 -17.57
N LEU A 294 6.25 -20.09 -16.30
CA LEU A 294 7.03 -20.63 -15.18
C LEU A 294 8.33 -19.85 -14.92
N ASP A 295 8.44 -18.62 -15.39
CA ASP A 295 9.56 -17.72 -15.07
C ASP A 295 9.30 -16.97 -13.77
N ILE A 296 9.68 -17.60 -12.65
CA ILE A 296 9.52 -17.02 -11.33
C ILE A 296 10.37 -15.76 -11.17
N SER A 297 11.50 -15.64 -11.86
CA SER A 297 12.32 -14.42 -11.86
C SER A 297 11.55 -13.22 -12.44
N GLY A 298 10.82 -13.44 -13.53
CA GLY A 298 9.94 -12.46 -14.14
C GLY A 298 8.77 -12.07 -13.24
N VAL A 299 8.16 -13.04 -12.56
CA VAL A 299 7.09 -12.75 -11.58
C VAL A 299 7.60 -11.87 -10.44
N ILE A 300 8.76 -12.21 -9.84
CA ILE A 300 9.35 -11.41 -8.76
C ILE A 300 9.71 -10.01 -9.27
N PHE A 301 10.29 -9.91 -10.47
CA PHE A 301 10.57 -8.63 -11.10
C PHE A 301 9.30 -7.77 -11.25
N ALA A 302 8.21 -8.34 -11.77
CA ALA A 302 6.94 -7.62 -11.91
C ALA A 302 6.40 -7.14 -10.55
N ILE A 303 6.48 -7.95 -9.49
CA ILE A 303 6.10 -7.56 -8.12
C ILE A 303 6.94 -6.38 -7.63
N LEU A 304 8.26 -6.42 -7.85
CA LEU A 304 9.16 -5.33 -7.47
C LEU A 304 8.84 -4.03 -8.23
N VAL A 305 8.53 -4.12 -9.51
CA VAL A 305 8.12 -2.96 -10.32
C VAL A 305 6.82 -2.35 -9.76
N VAL A 306 5.81 -3.16 -9.44
CA VAL A 306 4.57 -2.69 -8.79
C VAL A 306 4.89 -1.97 -7.47
N GLY A 307 5.77 -2.56 -6.64
CA GLY A 307 6.20 -1.95 -5.39
C GLY A 307 6.89 -0.60 -5.60
N CYS A 308 7.82 -0.50 -6.55
CA CYS A 308 8.50 0.75 -6.89
C CYS A 308 7.52 1.82 -7.40
N VAL A 309 6.62 1.45 -8.32
CA VAL A 309 5.57 2.34 -8.83
C VAL A 309 4.67 2.82 -7.69
N GLY A 310 4.26 1.90 -6.80
CA GLY A 310 3.45 2.22 -5.63
C GLY A 310 4.12 3.26 -4.72
N VAL A 311 5.40 3.07 -4.40
CA VAL A 311 6.17 4.02 -3.56
C VAL A 311 6.32 5.39 -4.23
N ILE A 312 6.58 5.43 -5.53
CA ILE A 312 6.69 6.69 -6.29
C ILE A 312 5.37 7.44 -6.26
N LEU A 313 4.27 6.76 -6.55
CA LEU A 313 2.93 7.34 -6.57
C LEU A 313 2.49 7.79 -5.17
N ASP A 314 2.72 6.98 -4.13
CA ASP A 314 2.40 7.33 -2.73
C ASP A 314 3.21 8.54 -2.25
N SER A 315 4.50 8.59 -2.58
CA SER A 315 5.37 9.75 -2.28
C SER A 315 4.88 11.02 -2.97
N GLY A 316 4.45 10.92 -4.22
CA GLY A 316 3.83 12.01 -4.96
C GLY A 316 2.52 12.49 -4.30
N PHE A 317 1.66 11.55 -3.95
CA PHE A 317 0.41 11.85 -3.27
C PHE A 317 0.63 12.52 -1.90
N ASN A 318 1.59 12.02 -1.11
CA ASN A 318 1.92 12.58 0.20
C ASN A 318 2.42 14.03 0.12
N LYS A 319 3.21 14.38 -0.90
CA LYS A 319 3.65 15.75 -1.15
C LYS A 319 2.45 16.65 -1.49
N LEU A 320 1.53 16.20 -2.34
CA LEU A 320 0.32 16.94 -2.68
C LEU A 320 -0.61 17.10 -1.48
N ALA A 321 -0.80 16.06 -0.69
CA ALA A 321 -1.60 16.08 0.53
C ALA A 321 -1.05 17.07 1.56
N GLY A 322 0.28 17.17 1.70
CA GLY A 322 0.94 18.14 2.59
C GLY A 322 0.71 19.60 2.22
N LEU A 323 0.37 19.91 0.96
CA LEU A 323 0.03 21.28 0.53
C LEU A 323 -1.38 21.71 0.97
N VAL A 324 -2.25 20.74 1.23
CA VAL A 324 -3.68 20.98 1.59
C VAL A 324 -3.92 20.88 3.10
N THR A 325 -3.09 20.13 3.81
CA THR A 325 -3.20 19.94 5.27
C THR A 325 -2.42 21.03 6.00
N TYR A 326 -3.13 21.99 6.60
CA TYR A 326 -2.52 22.89 7.55
C TYR A 326 -2.22 22.12 8.83
N GLN A 327 -0.96 22.16 9.28
CA GLN A 327 -0.60 21.73 10.64
C GLN A 327 -1.11 22.82 11.60
N GLU A 328 -2.09 22.46 12.45
CA GLU A 328 -2.44 23.25 13.63
C GLU A 328 -1.39 23.10 14.71
#